data_ddb1592b17b02b4cebcbbfa644ca8ff4
#
_entry.id   ddb1592b17b02b4cebcbbfa644ca8ff4
#
_cell.length_a   1.000
_cell.length_b   1.000
_cell.length_c   1.000
_cell.angle_alpha   90.00
_cell.angle_beta   90.00
_cell.angle_gamma   90.00
#
_symmetry.space_group_name_H-M   'P 1'
#
loop_
_entity.id
_entity.type
_entity.pdbx_description
1 polymer ?
#
loop_
_entity_poly.entity_id
_entity_poly.type
_entity_poly.pdbx_seq_one_letter_code
_entity_poly.pdbx_strand_id
1 'polypeptide(L)'
;VHAGISGNWCVKNKIAGSLAMVIEKNEEFTLGDFKITPFEVPHDSFDNVGYKIEAEGVTFCLMTDVGIVTDEMKPFISAADYLVIEANHDPEMLRNGNYPQHLQDRILGPRGHLSNRDCGIAIAENASPLLKHVWLCHLSDENNHPELAKKTVEQVLASYGILAGVDFQVDVLKRKVPTGVFDLVP
;
A
#
# COMPACT_ATOMS: atom_id res chain seq x y z
N VAL A 1 -2.54 9.87 15.02
CA VAL A 1 -1.90 8.73 15.72
C VAL A 1 -3.00 7.86 16.27
N HIS A 2 -2.97 6.56 15.97
CA HIS A 2 -3.99 5.63 16.44
C HIS A 2 -4.05 5.54 17.97
N ALA A 3 -5.25 5.33 18.56
CA ALA A 3 -5.50 5.41 20.00
C ALA A 3 -4.59 4.52 20.86
N GLY A 4 -4.18 3.33 20.37
CA GLY A 4 -3.35 2.38 21.11
C GLY A 4 -1.86 2.74 21.22
N ILE A 5 -1.32 3.61 20.33
CA ILE A 5 0.11 3.95 20.30
C ILE A 5 0.37 5.35 20.85
N SER A 6 -0.63 6.22 20.82
CA SER A 6 -0.46 7.68 20.86
C SER A 6 0.23 8.21 22.11
N GLY A 7 -0.12 7.75 23.30
CA GLY A 7 0.40 8.31 24.55
C GLY A 7 1.90 8.14 24.71
N ASN A 8 2.36 6.90 24.71
CA ASN A 8 3.76 6.58 24.96
C ASN A 8 4.70 6.97 23.81
N TRP A 9 4.24 6.86 22.55
CA TRP A 9 5.06 7.22 21.39
C TRP A 9 5.27 8.72 21.28
N CYS A 10 4.22 9.52 21.46
CA CYS A 10 4.31 10.98 21.46
C CYS A 10 5.22 11.50 22.58
N VAL A 11 5.09 10.95 23.80
CA VAL A 11 5.96 11.30 24.92
C VAL A 11 7.42 10.93 24.64
N LYS A 12 7.69 9.71 24.15
CA LYS A 12 9.03 9.25 23.79
C LYS A 12 9.69 10.12 22.71
N ASN A 13 8.91 10.58 21.75
CA ASN A 13 9.40 11.42 20.64
C ASN A 13 9.24 12.94 20.91
N LYS A 14 8.88 13.33 22.14
CA LYS A 14 8.72 14.73 22.54
C LYS A 14 7.73 15.53 21.68
N ILE A 15 6.67 14.87 21.19
CA ILE A 15 5.61 15.51 20.43
C ILE A 15 4.61 16.10 21.41
N ALA A 16 4.35 17.42 21.30
CA ALA A 16 3.34 18.07 22.13
C ALA A 16 1.95 17.46 21.88
N GLY A 17 1.19 17.18 22.93
CA GLY A 17 -0.14 16.58 22.82
C GLY A 17 -1.10 17.38 21.93
N SER A 18 -0.94 18.71 21.85
CA SER A 18 -1.70 19.59 20.94
C SER A 18 -1.42 19.34 19.44
N LEU A 19 -0.34 18.62 19.11
CA LEU A 19 0.02 18.23 17.73
C LEU A 19 -0.35 16.77 17.42
N ALA A 20 -0.98 16.07 18.36
CA ALA A 20 -1.37 14.69 18.22
C ALA A 20 -2.91 14.58 18.17
N MET A 21 -3.42 14.02 17.08
CA MET A 21 -4.84 13.68 16.95
C MET A 21 -4.98 12.17 17.02
N VAL A 22 -5.90 11.70 17.84
CA VAL A 22 -6.30 10.28 17.85
C VAL A 22 -7.23 10.04 16.67
N ILE A 23 -6.99 8.97 15.94
CA ILE A 23 -7.82 8.55 14.81
C ILE A 23 -8.30 7.12 15.07
N GLU A 24 -9.49 6.81 14.60
CA GLU A 24 -10.09 5.47 14.69
C GLU A 24 -10.22 4.85 13.29
N LYS A 25 -9.99 3.54 13.20
CA LYS A 25 -10.14 2.82 11.92
C LYS A 25 -11.58 2.90 11.42
N ASN A 26 -11.71 3.08 10.12
CA ASN A 26 -12.99 3.21 9.40
C ASN A 26 -13.82 4.45 9.80
N GLU A 27 -13.27 5.36 10.59
CA GLU A 27 -13.89 6.66 10.89
C GLU A 27 -13.23 7.76 10.06
N GLU A 28 -14.04 8.46 9.26
CA GLU A 28 -13.59 9.61 8.48
C GLU A 28 -13.30 10.80 9.40
N PHE A 29 -12.18 11.44 9.17
CA PHE A 29 -11.87 12.73 9.79
C PHE A 29 -11.39 13.73 8.73
N THR A 30 -11.47 15.02 9.06
CA THR A 30 -11.03 16.11 8.17
C THR A 30 -9.75 16.75 8.67
N LEU A 31 -8.80 16.97 7.77
CA LEU A 31 -7.57 17.72 8.03
C LEU A 31 -7.36 18.75 6.91
N GLY A 32 -7.63 20.02 7.19
CA GLY A 32 -7.71 21.06 6.17
C GLY A 32 -8.79 20.72 5.14
N ASP A 33 -8.42 20.67 3.86
CA ASP A 33 -9.33 20.34 2.75
C ASP A 33 -9.39 18.83 2.45
N PHE A 34 -8.70 18.00 3.23
CA PHE A 34 -8.65 16.57 3.04
C PHE A 34 -9.64 15.83 3.94
N LYS A 35 -10.41 14.92 3.38
CA LYS A 35 -11.15 13.89 4.12
C LYS A 35 -10.32 12.62 4.14
N ILE A 36 -10.08 12.06 5.31
CA ILE A 36 -9.17 10.94 5.50
C ILE A 36 -9.88 9.83 6.25
N THR A 37 -9.88 8.63 5.67
CA THR A 37 -10.39 7.43 6.33
C THR A 37 -9.25 6.44 6.51
N PRO A 38 -8.78 6.20 7.74
CA PRO A 38 -7.84 5.11 8.02
C PRO A 38 -8.58 3.77 8.01
N PHE A 39 -7.94 2.73 7.48
CA PHE A 39 -8.49 1.37 7.48
C PHE A 39 -7.45 0.34 7.90
N GLU A 40 -7.91 -0.82 8.39
CA GLU A 40 -7.00 -1.86 8.85
C GLU A 40 -6.22 -2.48 7.70
N VAL A 41 -4.93 -2.69 7.96
CA VAL A 41 -4.01 -3.42 7.07
C VAL A 41 -3.34 -4.52 7.88
N PRO A 42 -3.50 -5.80 7.53
CA PRO A 42 -2.89 -6.91 8.27
C PRO A 42 -1.37 -6.88 8.18
N HIS A 43 -0.72 -6.67 9.31
CA HIS A 43 0.73 -6.72 9.44
C HIS A 43 1.14 -7.14 10.85
N ASP A 44 2.39 -7.52 11.05
CA ASP A 44 2.90 -7.90 12.37
C ASP A 44 3.42 -6.71 13.20
N SER A 45 3.37 -5.50 12.67
CA SER A 45 3.53 -4.28 13.45
C SER A 45 2.29 -4.02 14.33
N PHE A 46 2.47 -3.18 15.35
CA PHE A 46 1.36 -2.80 16.20
C PHE A 46 0.42 -1.84 15.44
N ASP A 47 -0.79 -2.31 15.13
CA ASP A 47 -1.91 -1.49 14.67
C ASP A 47 -1.67 -0.73 13.35
N ASN A 48 -1.30 -1.50 12.31
CA ASN A 48 -1.04 -0.96 10.98
C ASN A 48 -2.32 -0.47 10.29
N VAL A 49 -2.22 0.66 9.56
CA VAL A 49 -3.35 1.26 8.84
C VAL A 49 -2.93 1.72 7.45
N GLY A 50 -3.84 1.52 6.50
CA GLY A 50 -3.86 2.22 5.23
C GLY A 50 -4.71 3.49 5.33
N TYR A 51 -4.70 4.31 4.29
CA TYR A 51 -5.45 5.55 4.23
C TYR A 51 -6.16 5.72 2.89
N LYS A 52 -7.46 6.07 2.95
CA LYS A 52 -8.16 6.70 1.84
C LYS A 52 -8.16 8.21 2.11
N ILE A 53 -7.74 8.98 1.12
CA ILE A 53 -7.63 10.44 1.20
C ILE A 53 -8.41 11.03 0.03
N GLU A 54 -9.36 11.90 0.34
CA GLU A 54 -10.23 12.54 -0.65
C GLU A 54 -10.07 14.05 -0.60
N ALA A 55 -9.82 14.66 -1.74
CA ALA A 55 -9.77 16.11 -1.91
C ALA A 55 -10.05 16.48 -3.37
N GLU A 56 -10.74 17.59 -3.62
CA GLU A 56 -10.97 18.16 -4.96
C GLU A 56 -11.52 17.17 -6.00
N GLY A 57 -12.34 16.20 -5.56
CA GLY A 57 -12.92 15.18 -6.43
C GLY A 57 -11.98 14.01 -6.77
N VAL A 58 -10.81 13.95 -6.14
CA VAL A 58 -9.83 12.86 -6.29
C VAL A 58 -9.88 11.96 -5.07
N THR A 59 -9.83 10.65 -5.27
CA THR A 59 -9.66 9.63 -4.23
C THR A 59 -8.28 8.98 -4.36
N PHE A 60 -7.42 9.21 -3.38
CA PHE A 60 -6.10 8.60 -3.26
C PHE A 60 -6.10 7.55 -2.16
N CYS A 61 -5.62 6.34 -2.45
CA CYS A 61 -5.46 5.28 -1.45
C CYS A 61 -4.00 4.87 -1.30
N LEU A 62 -3.58 4.69 -0.04
CA LEU A 62 -2.24 4.24 0.34
C LEU A 62 -2.34 3.02 1.24
N MET A 63 -1.69 1.93 0.86
CA MET A 63 -1.57 0.72 1.67
C MET A 63 -0.17 0.10 1.52
N THR A 64 0.55 0.08 2.63
CA THR A 64 1.90 -0.50 2.74
C THR A 64 1.99 -1.35 4.00
N ASP A 65 3.02 -2.20 4.09
CA ASP A 65 3.11 -3.20 5.14
C ASP A 65 1.87 -4.13 5.15
N VAL A 66 1.58 -4.68 3.97
CA VAL A 66 0.38 -5.49 3.70
C VAL A 66 0.74 -6.96 3.69
N GLY A 67 0.29 -7.73 4.67
CA GLY A 67 0.47 -9.18 4.64
C GLY A 67 -0.41 -9.84 3.58
N ILE A 68 -1.71 -9.60 3.67
CA ILE A 68 -2.72 -10.03 2.68
C ILE A 68 -3.74 -8.92 2.46
N VAL A 69 -4.37 -8.90 1.28
CA VAL A 69 -5.52 -8.03 1.03
C VAL A 69 -6.79 -8.71 1.55
N THR A 70 -7.44 -8.10 2.53
CA THR A 70 -8.70 -8.59 3.13
C THR A 70 -9.93 -8.08 2.39
N ASP A 71 -11.09 -8.66 2.67
CA ASP A 71 -12.36 -8.19 2.09
C ASP A 71 -12.68 -6.74 2.49
N GLU A 72 -12.26 -6.33 3.68
CA GLU A 72 -12.40 -4.95 4.17
C GLU A 72 -11.53 -3.95 3.41
N MET A 73 -10.41 -4.39 2.82
CA MET A 73 -9.53 -3.52 2.02
C MET A 73 -10.00 -3.34 0.58
N LYS A 74 -10.72 -4.30 0.01
CA LYS A 74 -11.16 -4.29 -1.40
C LYS A 74 -11.96 -3.04 -1.79
N PRO A 75 -12.91 -2.54 -0.97
CA PRO A 75 -13.63 -1.30 -1.29
C PRO A 75 -12.73 -0.08 -1.45
N PHE A 76 -11.61 -0.01 -0.72
CA PHE A 76 -10.64 1.09 -0.84
C PHE A 76 -9.85 1.01 -2.15
N ILE A 77 -9.49 -0.20 -2.60
CA ILE A 77 -8.87 -0.39 -3.92
C ILE A 77 -9.86 0.02 -5.02
N SER A 78 -11.13 -0.40 -4.90
CA SER A 78 -12.17 -0.11 -5.88
C SER A 78 -12.54 1.38 -5.96
N ALA A 79 -12.42 2.11 -4.86
CA ALA A 79 -12.74 3.53 -4.81
C ALA A 79 -11.61 4.44 -5.33
N ALA A 80 -10.39 3.92 -5.49
CA ALA A 80 -9.22 4.73 -5.79
C ALA A 80 -9.20 5.23 -7.23
N ASP A 81 -8.98 6.54 -7.42
CA ASP A 81 -8.47 7.12 -8.67
C ASP A 81 -6.96 6.91 -8.77
N TYR A 82 -6.29 6.95 -7.64
CA TYR A 82 -4.84 6.80 -7.49
C TYR A 82 -4.53 5.86 -6.34
N LEU A 83 -3.72 4.84 -6.60
CA LEU A 83 -3.42 3.79 -5.63
C LEU A 83 -1.92 3.65 -5.40
N VAL A 84 -1.48 3.74 -4.16
CA VAL A 84 -0.16 3.29 -3.72
C VAL A 84 -0.32 1.98 -2.97
N ILE A 85 0.26 0.91 -3.46
CA ILE A 85 0.11 -0.44 -2.90
C ILE A 85 1.46 -1.15 -2.83
N GLU A 86 1.63 -1.97 -1.80
CA GLU A 86 2.85 -2.75 -1.62
C GLU A 86 3.03 -3.81 -2.71
N ALA A 87 4.27 -3.91 -3.23
CA ALA A 87 4.77 -5.03 -4.01
C ALA A 87 6.16 -5.39 -3.47
N ASN A 88 6.20 -6.09 -2.34
CA ASN A 88 7.40 -6.22 -1.55
C ASN A 88 8.43 -7.16 -2.16
N HIS A 89 8.04 -8.35 -2.56
CA HIS A 89 8.99 -9.39 -2.94
C HIS A 89 8.52 -10.25 -4.13
N ASP A 90 9.48 -10.80 -4.82
CA ASP A 90 9.28 -11.95 -5.69
C ASP A 90 9.38 -13.23 -4.84
N PRO A 91 8.38 -14.13 -4.86
CA PRO A 91 8.38 -15.32 -4.02
C PRO A 91 9.54 -16.30 -4.29
N GLU A 92 10.03 -16.37 -5.53
CA GLU A 92 11.15 -17.25 -5.88
C GLU A 92 12.48 -16.66 -5.38
N MET A 93 12.68 -15.35 -5.57
CA MET A 93 13.86 -14.66 -5.02
C MET A 93 13.89 -14.80 -3.51
N LEU A 94 12.75 -14.64 -2.82
CA LEU A 94 12.69 -14.77 -1.36
C LEU A 94 13.02 -16.19 -0.90
N ARG A 95 12.45 -17.22 -1.53
CA ARG A 95 12.71 -18.63 -1.16
C ARG A 95 14.14 -19.08 -1.45
N ASN A 96 14.75 -18.56 -2.50
CA ASN A 96 16.12 -18.89 -2.91
C ASN A 96 17.17 -17.90 -2.36
N GLY A 97 16.71 -16.84 -1.67
CA GLY A 97 17.56 -15.79 -1.10
C GLY A 97 18.28 -16.19 0.19
N ASN A 98 19.09 -15.29 0.69
CA ASN A 98 19.95 -15.53 1.86
C ASN A 98 19.22 -15.37 3.21
N TYR A 99 17.93 -15.06 3.23
CA TYR A 99 17.20 -14.90 4.47
C TYR A 99 17.03 -16.24 5.20
N PRO A 100 17.20 -16.27 6.53
CA PRO A 100 16.90 -17.43 7.34
C PRO A 100 15.43 -17.88 7.14
N GLN A 101 15.17 -19.17 7.24
CA GLN A 101 13.83 -19.75 6.99
C GLN A 101 12.73 -19.05 7.80
N HIS A 102 12.97 -18.80 9.09
CA HIS A 102 11.97 -18.13 9.95
C HIS A 102 11.60 -16.72 9.47
N LEU A 103 12.55 -15.99 8.83
CA LEU A 103 12.28 -14.68 8.25
C LEU A 103 11.51 -14.80 6.93
N GLN A 104 11.85 -15.80 6.09
CA GLN A 104 11.08 -16.10 4.87
C GLN A 104 9.63 -16.45 5.23
N ASP A 105 9.42 -17.33 6.21
CA ASP A 105 8.09 -17.75 6.67
C ASP A 105 7.29 -16.56 7.23
N ARG A 106 7.95 -15.66 7.97
CA ARG A 106 7.35 -14.42 8.46
C ARG A 106 6.89 -13.53 7.30
N ILE A 107 7.75 -13.30 6.30
CA ILE A 107 7.46 -12.44 5.14
C ILE A 107 6.31 -13.02 4.32
N LEU A 108 6.31 -14.34 4.09
CA LEU A 108 5.27 -15.05 3.33
C LEU A 108 3.96 -15.23 4.09
N GLY A 109 3.96 -14.98 5.39
CA GLY A 109 2.79 -15.15 6.25
C GLY A 109 1.71 -14.10 6.03
N PRO A 110 0.47 -14.34 6.51
CA PRO A 110 -0.68 -13.46 6.29
C PRO A 110 -0.55 -12.08 6.99
N ARG A 111 0.44 -11.91 7.84
CA ARG A 111 0.80 -10.65 8.49
C ARG A 111 2.23 -10.21 8.13
N GLY A 112 2.78 -10.76 7.06
CA GLY A 112 4.09 -10.39 6.51
C GLY A 112 3.98 -9.27 5.48
N HIS A 113 4.36 -9.58 4.23
CA HIS A 113 4.39 -8.60 3.14
C HIS A 113 3.80 -9.16 1.85
N LEU A 114 3.16 -8.28 1.08
CA LEU A 114 2.48 -8.64 -0.16
C LEU A 114 3.49 -8.94 -1.27
N SER A 115 3.34 -10.08 -1.92
CA SER A 115 4.19 -10.42 -3.07
C SER A 115 3.81 -9.59 -4.31
N ASN A 116 4.73 -9.48 -5.28
CA ASN A 116 4.45 -8.83 -6.57
C ASN A 116 3.22 -9.45 -7.26
N ARG A 117 3.09 -10.77 -7.20
CA ARG A 117 1.97 -11.49 -7.80
C ARG A 117 0.66 -11.20 -7.11
N ASP A 118 0.62 -11.28 -5.78
CA ASP A 118 -0.60 -11.04 -5.00
C ASP A 118 -1.05 -9.58 -5.08
N CYS A 119 -0.09 -8.64 -5.17
CA CYS A 119 -0.35 -7.25 -5.51
C CYS A 119 -1.07 -7.12 -6.86
N GLY A 120 -0.54 -7.75 -7.91
CA GLY A 120 -1.17 -7.75 -9.23
C GLY A 120 -2.59 -8.34 -9.22
N ILE A 121 -2.82 -9.44 -8.49
CA ILE A 121 -4.14 -10.07 -8.32
C ILE A 121 -5.09 -9.13 -7.59
N ALA A 122 -4.64 -8.52 -6.49
CA ALA A 122 -5.47 -7.60 -5.72
C ALA A 122 -5.94 -6.41 -6.54
N ILE A 123 -5.08 -5.85 -7.40
CA ILE A 123 -5.44 -4.77 -8.32
C ILE A 123 -6.42 -5.30 -9.38
N ALA A 124 -6.08 -6.41 -10.04
CA ALA A 124 -6.87 -6.96 -11.15
C ALA A 124 -8.31 -7.30 -10.75
N GLU A 125 -8.50 -7.83 -9.54
CA GLU A 125 -9.82 -8.25 -9.04
C GLU A 125 -10.66 -7.12 -8.46
N ASN A 126 -10.04 -5.99 -8.07
CA ASN A 126 -10.74 -4.97 -7.30
C ASN A 126 -10.67 -3.56 -7.88
N ALA A 127 -9.77 -3.26 -8.81
CA ALA A 127 -9.70 -1.93 -9.43
C ALA A 127 -10.97 -1.61 -10.23
N SER A 128 -11.45 -0.39 -10.07
CA SER A 128 -12.56 0.13 -10.87
C SER A 128 -12.05 0.77 -12.18
N PRO A 129 -12.93 1.01 -13.16
CA PRO A 129 -12.58 1.78 -14.37
C PRO A 129 -12.15 3.24 -14.10
N LEU A 130 -12.32 3.72 -12.88
CA LEU A 130 -11.90 5.08 -12.47
C LEU A 130 -10.41 5.16 -12.11
N LEU A 131 -9.76 4.00 -11.88
CA LEU A 131 -8.35 3.97 -11.53
C LEU A 131 -7.49 4.55 -12.67
N LYS A 132 -6.65 5.53 -12.35
CA LYS A 132 -5.80 6.24 -13.31
C LYS A 132 -4.33 5.84 -13.17
N HIS A 133 -3.88 5.59 -11.93
CA HIS A 133 -2.48 5.30 -11.70
C HIS A 133 -2.28 4.44 -10.46
N VAL A 134 -1.40 3.45 -10.59
CA VAL A 134 -0.91 2.61 -9.49
C VAL A 134 0.58 2.85 -9.30
N TRP A 135 0.99 3.11 -8.08
CA TRP A 135 2.40 3.10 -7.69
C TRP A 135 2.69 1.91 -6.78
N LEU A 136 3.59 1.07 -7.24
CA LEU A 136 4.12 -0.04 -6.45
C LEU A 136 5.13 0.49 -5.46
N CYS A 137 4.97 0.16 -4.18
CA CYS A 137 5.83 0.66 -3.12
C CYS A 137 6.40 -0.46 -2.25
N HIS A 138 7.25 -0.09 -1.28
CA HIS A 138 7.81 -0.94 -0.24
C HIS A 138 8.55 -2.19 -0.76
N LEU A 139 9.26 -2.07 -1.88
CA LEU A 139 10.02 -3.17 -2.47
C LEU A 139 11.18 -3.61 -1.56
N SER A 140 11.35 -4.92 -1.41
CA SER A 140 12.50 -5.52 -0.71
C SER A 140 13.82 -5.18 -1.41
N ASP A 141 14.89 -4.92 -0.66
CA ASP A 141 16.23 -4.64 -1.19
C ASP A 141 16.90 -5.88 -1.77
N GLU A 142 16.65 -7.03 -1.16
CA GLU A 142 17.32 -8.28 -1.51
C GLU A 142 16.44 -9.23 -2.31
N ASN A 143 15.12 -9.14 -2.13
CA ASN A 143 14.20 -10.13 -2.70
C ASN A 143 13.25 -9.51 -3.74
N ASN A 144 13.64 -8.37 -4.33
CA ASN A 144 12.89 -7.73 -5.40
C ASN A 144 13.78 -6.83 -6.26
N HIS A 145 13.26 -6.47 -7.43
CA HIS A 145 13.83 -5.45 -8.30
C HIS A 145 12.69 -4.62 -8.92
N PRO A 146 12.82 -3.30 -9.09
CA PRO A 146 11.74 -2.46 -9.62
C PRO A 146 11.17 -2.94 -10.95
N GLU A 147 12.02 -3.34 -11.89
CA GLU A 147 11.58 -3.85 -13.19
C GLU A 147 10.87 -5.21 -13.07
N LEU A 148 11.33 -6.08 -12.16
CA LEU A 148 10.68 -7.38 -11.91
C LEU A 148 9.30 -7.17 -11.28
N ALA A 149 9.19 -6.30 -10.27
CA ALA A 149 7.91 -5.99 -9.63
C ALA A 149 6.92 -5.46 -10.67
N LYS A 150 7.30 -4.45 -11.44
CA LYS A 150 6.47 -3.85 -12.49
C LYS A 150 6.02 -4.91 -13.51
N LYS A 151 6.96 -5.66 -14.07
CA LYS A 151 6.68 -6.69 -15.08
C LYS A 151 5.76 -7.79 -14.54
N THR A 152 5.97 -8.25 -13.30
CA THR A 152 5.13 -9.28 -12.68
C THR A 152 3.69 -8.77 -12.52
N VAL A 153 3.52 -7.55 -12.00
CA VAL A 153 2.19 -6.94 -11.84
C VAL A 153 1.52 -6.77 -13.21
N GLU A 154 2.22 -6.21 -14.21
CA GLU A 154 1.68 -6.03 -15.57
C GLU A 154 1.28 -7.36 -16.23
N GLN A 155 2.05 -8.43 -16.03
CA GLN A 155 1.72 -9.76 -16.54
C GLN A 155 0.46 -10.33 -15.86
N VAL A 156 0.31 -10.15 -14.55
CA VAL A 156 -0.91 -10.56 -13.85
C VAL A 156 -2.11 -9.75 -14.37
N LEU A 157 -2.02 -8.44 -14.46
CA LEU A 157 -3.07 -7.57 -15.01
C LEU A 157 -3.48 -8.02 -16.43
N ALA A 158 -2.50 -8.28 -17.29
CA ALA A 158 -2.75 -8.74 -18.65
C ALA A 158 -3.51 -10.09 -18.70
N SER A 159 -3.26 -10.99 -17.73
CA SER A 159 -3.99 -12.26 -17.63
C SER A 159 -5.47 -12.08 -17.27
N TYR A 160 -5.85 -10.93 -16.71
CA TYR A 160 -7.23 -10.51 -16.45
C TYR A 160 -7.80 -9.60 -17.55
N GLY A 161 -7.04 -9.37 -18.64
CA GLY A 161 -7.45 -8.52 -19.75
C GLY A 161 -7.24 -7.03 -19.50
N ILE A 162 -6.49 -6.64 -18.48
CA ILE A 162 -6.16 -5.26 -18.11
C ILE A 162 -4.78 -4.91 -18.67
N LEU A 163 -4.67 -3.82 -19.41
CA LEU A 163 -3.43 -3.39 -20.06
C LEU A 163 -2.85 -2.15 -19.37
N ALA A 164 -1.76 -2.34 -18.61
CA ALA A 164 -1.01 -1.23 -18.02
C ALA A 164 -0.54 -0.26 -19.13
N GLY A 165 -0.68 1.03 -18.86
CA GLY A 165 -0.41 2.10 -19.83
C GLY A 165 -1.57 2.41 -20.78
N VAL A 166 -2.64 1.59 -20.78
CA VAL A 166 -3.87 1.81 -21.55
C VAL A 166 -5.05 2.05 -20.61
N ASP A 167 -5.34 1.09 -19.74
CA ASP A 167 -6.45 1.20 -18.78
C ASP A 167 -6.08 2.12 -17.61
N PHE A 168 -4.87 1.97 -17.09
CA PHE A 168 -4.26 2.87 -16.11
C PHE A 168 -2.73 2.75 -16.14
N GLN A 169 -2.02 3.71 -15.53
CA GLN A 169 -0.57 3.67 -15.43
C GLN A 169 -0.12 2.79 -14.27
N VAL A 170 1.02 2.11 -14.41
CA VAL A 170 1.69 1.37 -13.34
C VAL A 170 3.13 1.82 -13.26
N ASP A 171 3.57 2.33 -12.13
CA ASP A 171 4.94 2.71 -11.88
C ASP A 171 5.45 2.20 -10.54
N VAL A 172 6.76 2.27 -10.32
CA VAL A 172 7.40 1.83 -9.09
C VAL A 172 8.02 3.02 -8.37
N LEU A 173 7.65 3.21 -7.11
CA LEU A 173 8.25 4.24 -6.27
C LEU A 173 9.69 3.87 -5.90
N LYS A 174 10.57 4.86 -5.97
CA LYS A 174 11.97 4.69 -5.58
C LYS A 174 12.08 4.55 -4.06
N ARG A 175 12.94 3.66 -3.60
CA ARG A 175 13.11 3.38 -2.18
C ARG A 175 13.85 4.47 -1.41
N LYS A 176 14.93 4.99 -1.97
CA LYS A 176 15.91 5.83 -1.24
C LYS A 176 15.89 7.31 -1.63
N VAL A 177 15.16 7.66 -2.68
CA VAL A 177 15.07 9.03 -3.18
C VAL A 177 13.63 9.33 -3.62
N PRO A 178 13.20 10.60 -3.62
CA PRO A 178 11.88 10.97 -4.15
C PRO A 178 11.71 10.51 -5.61
N THR A 179 10.54 9.98 -5.94
CA THR A 179 10.23 9.54 -7.31
C THR A 179 9.89 10.70 -8.24
N GLY A 180 9.47 11.81 -7.68
CA GLY A 180 9.05 13.01 -8.41
C GLY A 180 7.79 13.61 -7.81
N VAL A 181 7.21 14.57 -8.52
CA VAL A 181 5.92 15.17 -8.20
C VAL A 181 4.92 14.69 -9.25
N PHE A 182 3.73 14.33 -8.80
CA PHE A 182 2.62 13.90 -9.65
C PHE A 182 1.43 14.82 -9.39
N ASP A 183 0.87 15.37 -10.46
CA ASP A 183 -0.37 16.12 -10.37
C ASP A 183 -1.55 15.13 -10.43
N LEU A 184 -2.32 15.08 -9.36
CA LEU A 184 -3.50 14.23 -9.27
C LEU A 184 -4.70 15.03 -9.74
N VAL A 185 -5.31 14.60 -10.82
CA VAL A 185 -6.45 15.29 -11.44
C VAL A 185 -7.73 14.45 -11.31
N PRO A 186 -8.92 15.08 -11.17
CA PRO A 186 -10.22 14.38 -11.12
C PRO A 186 -10.53 13.53 -12.34
#